data_656647ac1eafeac057818cf6eba72303
#
_entry.id   656647ac1eafeac057818cf6eba72303
#
_cell.length_a   1.000
_cell.length_b   1.000
_cell.length_c   1.000
_cell.angle_alpha   90.00
_cell.angle_beta   90.00
_cell.angle_gamma   90.00
#
_symmetry.space_group_name_H-M   'P 1'
#
loop_
_entity.id
_entity.type
_entity.pdbx_description
1 polymer ?
#
loop_
_entity_poly.entity_id
_entity_poly.type
_entity_poly.pdbx_seq_one_letter_code
_entity_poly.pdbx_strand_id
1 'polypeptide(L)'
;MARIEHAEIFMVPLDPKVRRVDAIQSFVCQETIILRLHDADGATGTGYSYTIGTGGSSVVALLVDHLLPRLLGSDGDGIEAIWRDLYFFTHATGVGAITSLALAAIDTALWDLRAGRVGLPLHKIAGGAKSRVPVYTTEGGWLHLPQEALVDDAHRAKADGFHGVKIKIGKAHVSEDVARVGALRRAVGTDFELMVDCNQAFSVDDAIRRAHALDAFDLGWIEEPLPADDLGGHIRLAQSTAIPVAVGESLYSIGHFREYLQQRACAIVQVDCARIGGITPWLKVAHMAEAFNIDVAPHFLMELHVSLDDITTSRLTIKDGYAEAPQSPGLGIDWDWQAIARLSLITQSVRKAA
;
A
#
# COMPACT_ATOMS: atom_id res chain seq x y z
N MET A 1 -0.15 32.01 0.34
CA MET A 1 -1.22 31.01 0.20
C MET A 1 -0.87 30.08 -0.96
N ALA A 2 -0.79 28.78 -0.71
CA ALA A 2 -0.50 27.78 -1.73
C ALA A 2 -1.74 27.52 -2.62
N ARG A 3 -2.24 28.54 -3.32
CA ARG A 3 -3.43 28.39 -4.16
C ARG A 3 -3.14 27.48 -5.35
N ILE A 4 -3.84 26.38 -5.45
CA ILE A 4 -3.67 25.40 -6.54
C ILE A 4 -4.28 25.96 -7.84
N GLU A 5 -3.48 26.08 -8.90
CA GLU A 5 -3.91 26.67 -10.18
C GLU A 5 -3.97 25.69 -11.34
N HIS A 6 -3.14 24.66 -11.30
CA HIS A 6 -2.98 23.73 -12.39
C HIS A 6 -2.67 22.33 -11.90
N ALA A 7 -3.16 21.32 -12.60
CA ALA A 7 -2.88 19.92 -12.38
C ALA A 7 -2.55 19.20 -13.68
N GLU A 8 -1.57 18.31 -13.63
CA GLU A 8 -1.20 17.40 -14.71
C GLU A 8 -1.38 15.97 -14.21
N ILE A 9 -2.00 15.12 -15.02
CA ILE A 9 -2.27 13.72 -14.70
C ILE A 9 -1.63 12.84 -15.77
N PHE A 10 -0.98 11.79 -15.33
CA PHE A 10 -0.35 10.78 -16.17
C PHE A 10 -0.80 9.40 -15.70
N MET A 11 -1.20 8.53 -16.61
CA MET A 11 -1.42 7.12 -16.32
C MET A 11 -0.36 6.28 -17.02
N VAL A 12 0.53 5.68 -16.25
CA VAL A 12 1.69 4.92 -16.72
C VAL A 12 1.48 3.44 -16.41
N PRO A 13 1.45 2.56 -17.43
CA PRO A 13 1.46 1.12 -17.21
C PRO A 13 2.89 0.69 -16.83
N LEU A 14 3.00 -0.04 -15.74
CA LEU A 14 4.26 -0.63 -15.29
C LEU A 14 4.10 -2.14 -15.24
N ASP A 15 4.85 -2.84 -16.08
CA ASP A 15 4.85 -4.28 -16.10
C ASP A 15 5.72 -4.83 -14.95
N PRO A 16 5.25 -5.83 -14.19
CA PRO A 16 6.07 -6.45 -13.17
C PRO A 16 7.27 -7.15 -13.80
N LYS A 17 8.47 -6.89 -13.28
CA LYS A 17 9.74 -7.49 -13.78
C LYS A 17 9.80 -9.00 -13.52
N VAL A 18 9.04 -9.48 -12.56
CA VAL A 18 8.88 -10.91 -12.25
C VAL A 18 7.41 -11.28 -12.33
N ARG A 19 7.12 -12.51 -12.76
CA ARG A 19 5.76 -13.02 -12.76
C ARG A 19 5.22 -13.07 -11.33
N ARG A 20 4.07 -12.46 -11.09
CA ARG A 20 3.41 -12.39 -9.79
C ARG A 20 2.10 -13.16 -9.84
N VAL A 21 1.98 -14.20 -9.03
CA VAL A 21 0.78 -15.03 -8.94
C VAL A 21 0.47 -15.26 -7.46
N ASP A 22 -0.72 -14.89 -7.06
CA ASP A 22 -1.28 -15.17 -5.74
C ASP A 22 -2.43 -16.20 -5.82
N ALA A 23 -3.24 -16.31 -4.79
CA ALA A 23 -4.30 -17.31 -4.70
C ALA A 23 -5.54 -16.96 -5.55
N ILE A 24 -5.71 -15.69 -5.97
CA ILE A 24 -6.90 -15.23 -6.69
C ILE A 24 -6.61 -14.69 -8.09
N GLN A 25 -5.35 -14.29 -8.37
CA GLN A 25 -5.02 -13.65 -9.64
C GLN A 25 -3.57 -13.87 -10.10
N SER A 26 -3.32 -13.51 -11.35
CA SER A 26 -1.99 -13.34 -11.91
C SER A 26 -1.83 -11.88 -12.34
N PHE A 27 -0.84 -11.20 -11.80
CA PHE A 27 -0.55 -9.81 -12.13
C PHE A 27 -0.08 -9.68 -13.57
N VAL A 28 -0.73 -8.78 -14.32
CA VAL A 28 -0.38 -8.49 -15.70
C VAL A 28 0.32 -7.14 -15.83
N CYS A 29 -0.21 -6.12 -15.14
CA CYS A 29 0.27 -4.74 -15.26
C CYS A 29 -0.16 -3.96 -14.01
N GLN A 30 0.64 -2.98 -13.61
CA GLN A 30 0.25 -1.96 -12.65
C GLN A 30 -0.03 -0.66 -13.42
N GLU A 31 -1.26 -0.15 -13.33
CA GLU A 31 -1.59 1.19 -13.86
C GLU A 31 -1.30 2.22 -12.78
N THR A 32 -0.21 2.98 -12.92
CA THR A 32 0.18 4.01 -11.97
C THR A 32 -0.37 5.36 -12.41
N ILE A 33 -1.20 5.98 -11.58
CA ILE A 33 -1.77 7.30 -11.79
C ILE A 33 -0.89 8.31 -11.04
N ILE A 34 -0.24 9.21 -11.76
CA ILE A 34 0.61 10.26 -11.22
C ILE A 34 -0.11 11.59 -11.39
N LEU A 35 -0.24 12.33 -10.30
CA LEU A 35 -0.81 13.67 -10.27
C LEU A 35 0.25 14.68 -9.85
N ARG A 36 0.48 15.69 -10.66
CA ARG A 36 1.33 16.84 -10.36
C ARG A 36 0.49 18.09 -10.18
N LEU A 37 0.52 18.66 -8.99
CA LEU A 37 -0.13 19.93 -8.68
C LEU A 37 0.88 21.09 -8.80
N HIS A 38 0.39 22.23 -9.27
CA HIS A 38 1.14 23.48 -9.34
C HIS A 38 0.37 24.55 -8.60
N ASP A 39 1.04 25.29 -7.76
CA ASP A 39 0.45 26.45 -7.09
C ASP A 39 0.78 27.78 -7.77
N ALA A 40 0.13 28.83 -7.32
CA ALA A 40 0.30 30.19 -7.84
C ALA A 40 1.71 30.77 -7.63
N ASP A 41 2.47 30.23 -6.70
CA ASP A 41 3.84 30.68 -6.37
C ASP A 41 4.90 29.89 -7.19
N GLY A 42 4.46 28.92 -8.02
CA GLY A 42 5.33 28.08 -8.86
C GLY A 42 5.88 26.84 -8.17
N ALA A 43 5.45 26.55 -6.93
CA ALA A 43 5.81 25.30 -6.28
C ALA A 43 4.98 24.15 -6.85
N THR A 44 5.54 22.95 -6.77
CA THR A 44 4.89 21.73 -7.27
C THR A 44 4.86 20.65 -6.19
N GLY A 45 3.83 19.82 -6.23
CA GLY A 45 3.76 18.60 -5.41
C GLY A 45 3.23 17.46 -6.26
N THR A 46 3.79 16.28 -6.07
CA THR A 46 3.47 15.08 -6.84
C THR A 46 2.89 14.02 -5.92
N GLY A 47 1.73 13.51 -6.31
CA GLY A 47 1.11 12.37 -5.65
C GLY A 47 0.81 11.26 -6.65
N TYR A 48 0.52 10.10 -6.14
CA TYR A 48 0.22 8.96 -7.00
C TYR A 48 -0.71 7.96 -6.34
N SER A 49 -1.31 7.16 -7.17
CA SER A 49 -2.06 5.97 -6.80
C SER A 49 -1.89 4.91 -7.87
N TYR A 50 -2.50 3.75 -7.68
CA TYR A 50 -2.34 2.64 -8.62
C TYR A 50 -3.58 1.76 -8.69
N THR A 51 -3.71 1.05 -9.81
CA THR A 51 -4.59 -0.11 -9.93
C THR A 51 -3.81 -1.30 -10.47
N ILE A 52 -4.42 -2.48 -10.39
CA ILE A 52 -3.79 -3.72 -10.86
C ILE A 52 -4.54 -4.17 -12.12
N GLY A 53 -4.12 -3.61 -13.27
CA GLY A 53 -4.62 -3.96 -14.60
C GLY A 53 -6.09 -3.63 -14.88
N THR A 54 -6.77 -2.94 -13.95
CA THR A 54 -8.19 -2.60 -14.12
C THR A 54 -8.59 -1.39 -13.29
N GLY A 55 -9.28 -0.42 -13.88
CA GLY A 55 -9.87 0.73 -13.19
C GLY A 55 -9.04 2.00 -13.22
N GLY A 56 -7.80 2.02 -13.70
CA GLY A 56 -6.96 3.22 -13.76
C GLY A 56 -7.60 4.36 -14.54
N SER A 57 -8.20 4.09 -15.70
CA SER A 57 -8.94 5.09 -16.48
C SER A 57 -10.14 5.67 -15.73
N SER A 58 -10.82 4.89 -14.88
CA SER A 58 -11.93 5.38 -14.05
C SER A 58 -11.43 6.33 -12.95
N VAL A 59 -10.25 6.04 -12.36
CA VAL A 59 -9.59 6.95 -11.41
C VAL A 59 -9.24 8.27 -12.09
N VAL A 60 -8.65 8.21 -13.30
CA VAL A 60 -8.31 9.40 -14.08
C VAL A 60 -9.57 10.21 -14.41
N ALA A 61 -10.65 9.57 -14.87
CA ALA A 61 -11.91 10.26 -15.18
C ALA A 61 -12.48 10.97 -13.95
N LEU A 62 -12.51 10.30 -12.78
CA LEU A 62 -12.96 10.92 -11.54
C LEU A 62 -12.12 12.14 -11.15
N LEU A 63 -10.80 12.05 -11.30
CA LEU A 63 -9.89 13.18 -11.07
C LEU A 63 -10.20 14.34 -11.99
N VAL A 64 -10.21 14.11 -13.32
CA VAL A 64 -10.32 15.15 -14.34
C VAL A 64 -11.68 15.82 -14.35
N ASP A 65 -12.74 15.03 -14.30
CA ASP A 65 -14.10 15.53 -14.53
C ASP A 65 -14.75 16.13 -13.26
N HIS A 66 -14.26 15.72 -12.07
CA HIS A 66 -14.94 16.03 -10.82
C HIS A 66 -14.04 16.61 -9.72
N LEU A 67 -12.96 15.91 -9.35
CA LEU A 67 -12.21 16.29 -8.14
C LEU A 67 -11.28 17.48 -8.40
N LEU A 68 -10.56 17.51 -9.51
CA LEU A 68 -9.63 18.60 -9.83
C LEU A 68 -10.36 19.92 -10.10
N PRO A 69 -11.49 19.98 -10.86
CA PRO A 69 -12.26 21.22 -10.98
C PRO A 69 -12.69 21.81 -9.62
N ARG A 70 -12.97 20.96 -8.62
CA ARG A 70 -13.32 21.40 -7.27
C ARG A 70 -12.10 21.81 -6.45
N LEU A 71 -10.95 21.17 -6.64
CA LEU A 71 -9.69 21.47 -5.95
C LEU A 71 -9.09 22.80 -6.40
N LEU A 72 -9.14 23.09 -7.70
CA LEU A 72 -8.46 24.25 -8.29
C LEU A 72 -9.00 25.56 -7.68
N GLY A 73 -8.06 26.41 -7.24
CA GLY A 73 -8.34 27.65 -6.53
C GLY A 73 -8.39 27.52 -5.02
N SER A 74 -8.35 26.30 -4.47
CA SER A 74 -8.26 26.05 -3.03
C SER A 74 -6.86 26.39 -2.49
N ASP A 75 -6.79 26.64 -1.18
CA ASP A 75 -5.52 26.82 -0.49
C ASP A 75 -4.92 25.44 -0.15
N GLY A 76 -3.84 25.05 -0.83
CA GLY A 76 -3.17 23.76 -0.67
C GLY A 76 -2.60 23.48 0.72
N ASP A 77 -2.49 24.50 1.58
CA ASP A 77 -2.07 24.32 2.98
C ASP A 77 -3.19 23.71 3.85
N GLY A 78 -4.44 23.79 3.40
CA GLY A 78 -5.60 23.22 4.08
C GLY A 78 -5.85 21.74 3.79
N ILE A 79 -4.84 20.87 3.83
CA ILE A 79 -4.89 19.46 3.37
C ILE A 79 -6.08 18.70 3.97
N GLU A 80 -6.24 18.76 5.29
CA GLU A 80 -7.33 18.07 5.99
C GLU A 80 -8.71 18.56 5.54
N ALA A 81 -8.87 19.87 5.35
CA ALA A 81 -10.13 20.47 4.91
C ALA A 81 -10.44 20.06 3.46
N ILE A 82 -9.43 20.07 2.58
CA ILE A 82 -9.58 19.63 1.18
C ILE A 82 -9.94 18.15 1.14
N TRP A 83 -9.20 17.29 1.86
CA TRP A 83 -9.49 15.85 1.89
C TRP A 83 -10.92 15.59 2.33
N ARG A 84 -11.37 16.26 3.40
CA ARG A 84 -12.72 16.13 3.92
C ARG A 84 -13.78 16.61 2.93
N ASP A 85 -13.56 17.75 2.28
CA ASP A 85 -14.47 18.31 1.28
C ASP A 85 -14.64 17.35 0.10
N LEU A 86 -13.54 16.86 -0.47
CA LEU A 86 -13.57 15.93 -1.59
C LEU A 86 -14.17 14.56 -1.21
N TYR A 87 -13.88 14.07 0.00
CA TYR A 87 -14.48 12.84 0.52
C TYR A 87 -16.01 12.94 0.58
N PHE A 88 -16.55 14.04 1.13
CA PHE A 88 -18.00 14.25 1.17
C PHE A 88 -18.60 14.59 -0.18
N PHE A 89 -17.86 15.22 -1.06
CA PHE A 89 -18.29 15.47 -2.43
C PHE A 89 -18.55 14.15 -3.20
N THR A 90 -17.78 13.12 -2.91
CA THR A 90 -17.95 11.79 -3.53
C THR A 90 -18.92 10.86 -2.77
N HIS A 91 -19.68 11.36 -1.78
CA HIS A 91 -20.54 10.53 -0.92
C HIS A 91 -21.58 9.68 -1.69
N ALA A 92 -22.08 10.18 -2.83
CA ALA A 92 -23.07 9.47 -3.64
C ALA A 92 -22.48 8.30 -4.44
N THR A 93 -21.16 8.31 -4.71
CA THR A 93 -20.45 7.20 -5.33
C THR A 93 -19.87 6.24 -4.29
N GLY A 94 -19.93 6.63 -3.03
CA GLY A 94 -19.55 5.81 -1.90
C GLY A 94 -18.04 5.68 -1.70
N VAL A 95 -17.67 5.06 -0.60
CA VAL A 95 -16.30 4.65 -0.31
C VAL A 95 -16.00 3.39 -1.10
N GLY A 96 -14.90 3.38 -1.81
CA GLY A 96 -14.45 2.24 -2.60
C GLY A 96 -13.14 2.53 -3.31
N ALA A 97 -12.58 1.54 -4.00
CA ALA A 97 -11.25 1.66 -4.59
C ALA A 97 -11.10 2.90 -5.49
N ILE A 98 -12.02 3.13 -6.43
CA ILE A 98 -11.90 4.24 -7.40
C ILE A 98 -11.89 5.60 -6.69
N THR A 99 -12.78 5.83 -5.74
CA THR A 99 -12.84 7.11 -5.00
C THR A 99 -11.63 7.31 -4.11
N SER A 100 -11.23 6.28 -3.36
CA SER A 100 -10.07 6.34 -2.46
C SER A 100 -8.77 6.55 -3.24
N LEU A 101 -8.56 5.85 -4.36
CA LEU A 101 -7.37 6.00 -5.19
C LEU A 101 -7.26 7.39 -5.83
N ALA A 102 -8.39 7.97 -6.25
CA ALA A 102 -8.41 9.35 -6.75
C ALA A 102 -8.08 10.37 -5.63
N LEU A 103 -8.67 10.20 -4.44
CA LEU A 103 -8.35 11.03 -3.28
C LEU A 103 -6.89 10.92 -2.86
N ALA A 104 -6.32 9.70 -2.91
CA ALA A 104 -4.93 9.44 -2.54
C ALA A 104 -3.93 10.20 -3.41
N ALA A 105 -4.17 10.26 -4.73
CA ALA A 105 -3.31 11.02 -5.63
C ALA A 105 -3.30 12.52 -5.27
N ILE A 106 -4.46 13.09 -4.93
CA ILE A 106 -4.57 14.51 -4.54
C ILE A 106 -3.92 14.73 -3.16
N ASP A 107 -4.30 13.94 -2.17
CA ASP A 107 -3.83 14.10 -0.79
C ASP A 107 -2.31 13.98 -0.69
N THR A 108 -1.74 12.96 -1.34
CA THR A 108 -0.30 12.75 -1.40
C THR A 108 0.41 13.92 -2.09
N ALA A 109 -0.15 14.45 -3.19
CA ALA A 109 0.42 15.61 -3.88
C ALA A 109 0.39 16.88 -3.01
N LEU A 110 -0.66 17.08 -2.20
CA LEU A 110 -0.74 18.22 -1.28
C LEU A 110 0.28 18.09 -0.13
N TRP A 111 0.48 16.89 0.40
CA TRP A 111 1.52 16.64 1.41
C TRP A 111 2.93 16.86 0.84
N ASP A 112 3.20 16.42 -0.39
CA ASP A 112 4.47 16.64 -1.08
C ASP A 112 4.71 18.14 -1.33
N LEU A 113 3.70 18.86 -1.85
CA LEU A 113 3.75 20.31 -2.07
C LEU A 113 4.09 21.05 -0.77
N ARG A 114 3.37 20.76 0.32
CA ARG A 114 3.61 21.39 1.63
C ARG A 114 5.01 21.09 2.16
N ALA A 115 5.44 19.84 2.06
CA ALA A 115 6.75 19.41 2.51
C ALA A 115 7.87 20.08 1.69
N GLY A 116 7.71 20.17 0.37
CA GLY A 116 8.61 20.89 -0.53
C GLY A 116 8.69 22.38 -0.21
N ARG A 117 7.55 23.04 0.03
CA ARG A 117 7.49 24.49 0.37
C ARG A 117 8.21 24.83 1.67
N VAL A 118 8.14 23.98 2.69
CA VAL A 118 8.83 24.19 3.97
C VAL A 118 10.25 23.63 3.99
N GLY A 119 10.70 22.99 2.91
CA GLY A 119 12.05 22.44 2.77
C GLY A 119 12.32 21.25 3.70
N LEU A 120 11.31 20.49 4.09
CA LEU A 120 11.44 19.36 4.99
C LEU A 120 10.99 18.04 4.33
N PRO A 121 11.61 16.91 4.69
CA PRO A 121 11.13 15.60 4.31
C PRO A 121 9.73 15.31 4.89
N LEU A 122 8.91 14.58 4.15
CA LEU A 122 7.55 14.22 4.57
C LEU A 122 7.52 13.60 5.98
N HIS A 123 8.42 12.66 6.29
CA HIS A 123 8.42 11.97 7.59
C HIS A 123 8.62 12.95 8.76
N LYS A 124 9.34 14.05 8.57
CA LYS A 124 9.52 15.09 9.60
C LYS A 124 8.24 15.89 9.82
N ILE A 125 7.54 16.22 8.74
CA ILE A 125 6.26 16.94 8.81
C ILE A 125 5.17 16.08 9.42
N ALA A 126 5.20 14.78 9.15
CA ALA A 126 4.28 13.79 9.72
C ALA A 126 4.59 13.43 11.19
N GLY A 127 5.54 14.12 11.83
CA GLY A 127 5.86 13.94 13.26
C GLY A 127 7.24 13.36 13.55
N GLY A 128 7.91 12.71 12.60
CA GLY A 128 9.32 12.31 12.71
C GLY A 128 9.62 11.22 13.73
N ALA A 129 8.65 10.37 14.05
CA ALA A 129 8.79 9.36 15.10
C ALA A 129 9.90 8.34 14.82
N LYS A 130 10.09 7.96 13.56
CA LYS A 130 11.11 7.00 13.13
C LYS A 130 11.89 7.55 11.95
N SER A 131 13.21 7.30 11.90
CA SER A 131 14.06 7.61 10.75
C SER A 131 14.29 6.39 9.85
N ARG A 132 13.95 5.20 10.32
CA ARG A 132 14.03 3.93 9.59
C ARG A 132 13.02 2.94 10.13
N VAL A 133 12.61 1.99 9.29
CA VAL A 133 11.68 0.91 9.64
C VAL A 133 12.25 -0.43 9.22
N PRO A 134 12.05 -1.53 9.98
CA PRO A 134 12.47 -2.86 9.56
C PRO A 134 11.67 -3.28 8.32
N VAL A 135 12.29 -4.07 7.45
CA VAL A 135 11.67 -4.53 6.21
C VAL A 135 11.74 -6.04 6.04
N TYR A 136 10.73 -6.58 5.41
CA TYR A 136 10.68 -7.94 4.89
C TYR A 136 10.47 -7.89 3.37
N THR A 137 10.71 -9.00 2.67
CA THR A 137 10.48 -9.07 1.23
C THR A 137 9.38 -10.06 0.87
N THR A 138 8.68 -9.80 -0.23
CA THR A 138 7.62 -10.65 -0.80
C THR A 138 7.98 -11.19 -2.18
N GLU A 139 9.03 -10.68 -2.81
CA GLU A 139 9.33 -10.95 -4.23
C GLU A 139 9.63 -12.42 -4.54
N GLY A 140 10.25 -13.15 -3.62
CA GLY A 140 10.51 -14.58 -3.75
C GLY A 140 9.35 -15.47 -3.29
N GLY A 141 8.21 -14.91 -2.87
CA GLY A 141 7.13 -15.62 -2.19
C GLY A 141 5.94 -16.06 -3.05
N TRP A 142 5.98 -15.89 -4.37
CA TRP A 142 4.80 -16.08 -5.25
C TRP A 142 4.31 -17.53 -5.30
N LEU A 143 2.98 -17.69 -5.40
CA LEU A 143 2.31 -18.99 -5.28
C LEU A 143 2.72 -20.02 -6.34
N HIS A 144 3.05 -19.57 -7.55
CA HIS A 144 3.45 -20.46 -8.67
C HIS A 144 4.89 -21.00 -8.55
N LEU A 145 5.72 -20.41 -7.68
CA LEU A 145 7.12 -20.81 -7.54
C LEU A 145 7.23 -22.21 -6.89
N PRO A 146 8.16 -23.05 -7.36
CA PRO A 146 8.46 -24.32 -6.70
C PRO A 146 9.14 -24.10 -5.35
N GLN A 147 9.07 -25.11 -4.49
CA GLN A 147 9.56 -25.02 -3.11
C GLN A 147 11.06 -24.67 -3.02
N GLU A 148 11.86 -25.21 -3.92
CA GLU A 148 13.31 -24.95 -3.97
C GLU A 148 13.59 -23.45 -4.23
N ALA A 149 12.85 -22.84 -5.16
CA ALA A 149 13.00 -21.42 -5.46
C ALA A 149 12.62 -20.54 -4.27
N LEU A 150 11.58 -20.91 -3.52
CA LEU A 150 11.19 -20.19 -2.29
C LEU A 150 12.31 -20.25 -1.24
N VAL A 151 12.94 -21.41 -1.07
CA VAL A 151 14.03 -21.61 -0.11
C VAL A 151 15.26 -20.79 -0.52
N ASP A 152 15.62 -20.81 -1.80
CA ASP A 152 16.75 -20.04 -2.32
C ASP A 152 16.50 -18.53 -2.17
N ASP A 153 15.29 -18.06 -2.44
CA ASP A 153 14.93 -16.66 -2.26
C ASP A 153 14.94 -16.24 -0.79
N ALA A 154 14.46 -17.09 0.12
CA ALA A 154 14.53 -16.82 1.55
C ALA A 154 15.97 -16.76 2.09
N HIS A 155 16.86 -17.62 1.57
CA HIS A 155 18.28 -17.53 1.90
C HIS A 155 18.93 -16.24 1.40
N ARG A 156 18.59 -15.80 0.17
CA ARG A 156 19.06 -14.51 -0.36
C ARG A 156 18.54 -13.35 0.50
N ALA A 157 17.24 -13.32 0.79
CA ALA A 157 16.65 -12.29 1.64
C ALA A 157 17.35 -12.19 3.00
N LYS A 158 17.64 -13.33 3.63
CA LYS A 158 18.38 -13.38 4.90
C LYS A 158 19.83 -12.88 4.74
N ALA A 159 20.50 -13.22 3.66
CA ALA A 159 21.86 -12.75 3.35
C ALA A 159 21.90 -11.25 3.05
N ASP A 160 20.85 -10.71 2.42
CA ASP A 160 20.67 -9.28 2.12
C ASP A 160 20.23 -8.47 3.37
N GLY A 161 20.06 -9.14 4.53
CA GLY A 161 19.77 -8.52 5.80
C GLY A 161 18.30 -8.21 6.05
N PHE A 162 17.35 -8.69 5.23
CA PHE A 162 15.93 -8.56 5.54
C PHE A 162 15.58 -9.24 6.86
N HIS A 163 14.61 -8.70 7.58
CA HIS A 163 14.13 -9.29 8.83
C HIS A 163 13.23 -10.50 8.63
N GLY A 164 12.63 -10.64 7.45
CA GLY A 164 11.73 -11.74 7.15
C GLY A 164 11.35 -11.84 5.68
N VAL A 165 10.55 -12.87 5.40
CA VAL A 165 9.92 -13.08 4.09
C VAL A 165 8.43 -13.34 4.26
N LYS A 166 7.63 -12.86 3.31
CA LYS A 166 6.22 -13.18 3.19
C LYS A 166 5.99 -14.01 1.93
N ILE A 167 5.32 -15.15 2.06
CA ILE A 167 5.00 -16.02 0.93
C ILE A 167 3.49 -16.14 0.72
N LYS A 168 3.10 -16.36 -0.52
CA LYS A 168 1.71 -16.64 -0.88
C LYS A 168 1.37 -18.10 -0.56
N ILE A 169 0.23 -18.32 0.08
CA ILE A 169 -0.41 -19.62 0.29
C ILE A 169 -1.79 -19.63 -0.37
N GLY A 170 -2.42 -20.79 -0.43
CA GLY A 170 -3.71 -20.98 -1.11
C GLY A 170 -3.63 -22.05 -2.19
N LYS A 171 -2.74 -23.03 -2.03
CA LYS A 171 -2.74 -24.24 -2.84
C LYS A 171 -4.04 -25.03 -2.64
N ALA A 172 -4.35 -25.91 -3.59
CA ALA A 172 -5.59 -26.71 -3.54
C ALA A 172 -5.72 -27.51 -2.24
N HIS A 173 -4.60 -28.07 -1.76
CA HIS A 173 -4.60 -28.86 -0.52
C HIS A 173 -3.81 -28.18 0.60
N VAL A 174 -4.33 -28.23 1.82
CA VAL A 174 -3.67 -27.70 3.03
C VAL A 174 -2.25 -28.27 3.18
N SER A 175 -2.05 -29.56 2.88
CA SER A 175 -0.75 -30.22 2.97
C SER A 175 0.32 -29.61 2.06
N GLU A 176 -0.06 -29.01 0.93
CA GLU A 176 0.88 -28.34 0.03
C GLU A 176 1.40 -27.04 0.66
N ASP A 177 0.50 -26.25 1.28
CA ASP A 177 0.89 -25.02 2.00
C ASP A 177 1.75 -25.35 3.23
N VAL A 178 1.37 -26.39 3.99
CA VAL A 178 2.17 -26.92 5.13
C VAL A 178 3.57 -27.34 4.68
N ALA A 179 3.69 -28.02 3.54
CA ALA A 179 4.99 -28.43 3.01
C ALA A 179 5.85 -27.23 2.61
N ARG A 180 5.27 -26.20 1.96
CA ARG A 180 5.93 -24.97 1.53
C ARG A 180 6.44 -24.16 2.73
N VAL A 181 5.56 -23.88 3.68
CA VAL A 181 5.89 -23.14 4.92
C VAL A 181 6.92 -23.89 5.75
N GLY A 182 6.73 -25.20 5.91
CA GLY A 182 7.66 -26.06 6.68
C GLY A 182 9.04 -26.15 6.06
N ALA A 183 9.16 -26.15 4.72
CA ALA A 183 10.44 -26.13 4.05
C ALA A 183 11.19 -24.80 4.31
N LEU A 184 10.49 -23.69 4.21
CA LEU A 184 11.06 -22.37 4.51
C LEU A 184 11.51 -22.28 5.97
N ARG A 185 10.66 -22.65 6.93
CA ARG A 185 10.99 -22.59 8.36
C ARG A 185 12.23 -23.42 8.69
N ARG A 186 12.37 -24.60 8.09
CA ARG A 186 13.59 -25.41 8.24
C ARG A 186 14.84 -24.77 7.65
N ALA A 187 14.68 -24.05 6.53
CA ALA A 187 15.78 -23.40 5.82
C ALA A 187 16.29 -22.15 6.53
N VAL A 188 15.37 -21.29 6.99
CA VAL A 188 15.74 -19.98 7.58
C VAL A 188 15.93 -20.00 9.10
N GLY A 189 15.45 -21.07 9.79
CA GLY A 189 15.51 -21.18 11.25
C GLY A 189 14.38 -20.42 11.95
N THR A 190 14.38 -20.37 13.27
CA THR A 190 13.33 -19.78 14.10
C THR A 190 13.42 -18.27 14.24
N ASP A 191 14.62 -17.69 14.11
CA ASP A 191 14.87 -16.28 14.38
C ASP A 191 14.57 -15.36 13.18
N PHE A 192 14.14 -15.94 12.05
CA PHE A 192 13.81 -15.20 10.83
C PHE A 192 12.29 -15.14 10.66
N GLU A 193 11.74 -13.93 10.53
CA GLU A 193 10.31 -13.72 10.43
C GLU A 193 9.74 -14.39 9.16
N LEU A 194 8.72 -15.17 9.32
CA LEU A 194 8.02 -15.84 8.23
C LEU A 194 6.54 -15.51 8.30
N MET A 195 6.02 -14.88 7.25
CA MET A 195 4.63 -14.50 7.13
C MET A 195 3.98 -15.18 5.94
N VAL A 196 2.67 -15.35 5.99
CA VAL A 196 1.89 -15.90 4.88
C VAL A 196 0.76 -14.96 4.47
N ASP A 197 0.45 -14.96 3.18
CA ASP A 197 -0.60 -14.14 2.59
C ASP A 197 -1.54 -15.02 1.74
N CYS A 198 -2.82 -14.91 2.00
CA CYS A 198 -3.89 -15.71 1.42
C CYS A 198 -4.68 -14.97 0.33
N ASN A 199 -4.52 -13.66 0.21
CA ASN A 199 -5.24 -12.79 -0.73
C ASN A 199 -6.76 -13.11 -0.80
N GLN A 200 -7.41 -13.23 0.36
CA GLN A 200 -8.86 -13.39 0.51
C GLN A 200 -9.44 -14.70 -0.08
N ALA A 201 -8.61 -15.74 -0.25
CA ALA A 201 -9.01 -16.93 -1.02
C ALA A 201 -9.85 -17.94 -0.24
N PHE A 202 -9.98 -17.84 1.09
CA PHE A 202 -10.57 -18.92 1.90
C PHE A 202 -11.98 -18.60 2.37
N SER A 203 -12.75 -19.67 2.63
CA SER A 203 -13.89 -19.62 3.52
C SER A 203 -13.41 -19.62 4.97
N VAL A 204 -14.26 -19.20 5.92
CA VAL A 204 -13.91 -19.16 7.36
C VAL A 204 -13.41 -20.51 7.87
N ASP A 205 -14.11 -21.59 7.52
CA ASP A 205 -13.74 -22.93 8.00
C ASP A 205 -12.44 -23.45 7.37
N ASP A 206 -12.14 -23.05 6.10
CA ASP A 206 -10.87 -23.39 5.46
C ASP A 206 -9.71 -22.58 6.06
N ALA A 207 -9.92 -21.30 6.32
CA ALA A 207 -8.94 -20.44 6.98
C ALA A 207 -8.57 -20.95 8.37
N ILE A 208 -9.57 -21.33 9.19
CA ILE A 208 -9.34 -21.91 10.54
C ILE A 208 -8.56 -23.22 10.44
N ARG A 209 -8.95 -24.11 9.52
CA ARG A 209 -8.24 -25.38 9.31
C ARG A 209 -6.80 -25.18 8.87
N ARG A 210 -6.53 -24.23 7.97
CA ARG A 210 -5.17 -23.91 7.52
C ARG A 210 -4.35 -23.25 8.63
N ALA A 211 -4.93 -22.32 9.37
CA ALA A 211 -4.26 -21.69 10.51
C ALA A 211 -3.81 -22.76 11.53
N HIS A 212 -4.68 -23.68 11.93
CA HIS A 212 -4.32 -24.78 12.83
C HIS A 212 -3.21 -25.69 12.26
N ALA A 213 -3.24 -25.96 10.94
CA ALA A 213 -2.19 -26.77 10.30
C ALA A 213 -0.84 -26.04 10.22
N LEU A 214 -0.84 -24.72 10.30
CA LEU A 214 0.35 -23.87 10.24
C LEU A 214 0.87 -23.44 11.62
N ASP A 215 0.16 -23.73 12.70
CA ASP A 215 0.43 -23.26 14.06
C ASP A 215 1.87 -23.62 14.56
N ALA A 216 2.39 -24.77 14.12
CA ALA A 216 3.72 -25.25 14.52
C ALA A 216 4.89 -24.47 13.87
N PHE A 217 4.62 -23.53 12.94
CA PHE A 217 5.68 -22.85 12.19
C PHE A 217 6.02 -21.46 12.72
N ASP A 218 5.42 -21.02 13.82
CA ASP A 218 5.70 -19.73 14.46
C ASP A 218 5.66 -18.56 13.44
N LEU A 219 4.50 -18.35 12.81
CA LEU A 219 4.30 -17.33 11.80
C LEU A 219 4.08 -15.96 12.43
N GLY A 220 4.74 -14.94 11.89
CA GLY A 220 4.52 -13.55 12.28
C GLY A 220 3.07 -13.10 12.06
N TRP A 221 2.46 -13.51 10.94
CA TRP A 221 1.02 -13.34 10.69
C TRP A 221 0.50 -14.19 9.52
N ILE A 222 -0.84 -14.32 9.48
CA ILE A 222 -1.62 -14.74 8.33
C ILE A 222 -2.37 -13.53 7.78
N GLU A 223 -2.07 -13.14 6.52
CA GLU A 223 -2.59 -11.95 5.85
C GLU A 223 -3.79 -12.26 4.98
N GLU A 224 -4.82 -11.41 5.07
CA GLU A 224 -6.06 -11.49 4.30
C GLU A 224 -6.57 -12.93 4.07
N PRO A 225 -6.82 -13.71 5.14
CA PRO A 225 -7.29 -15.09 4.96
C PRO A 225 -8.68 -15.17 4.33
N LEU A 226 -9.54 -14.17 4.55
CA LEU A 226 -10.94 -14.09 4.15
C LEU A 226 -11.20 -12.82 3.32
N PRO A 227 -12.33 -12.76 2.57
CA PRO A 227 -12.78 -11.50 1.96
C PRO A 227 -12.80 -10.35 2.98
N ALA A 228 -12.32 -9.19 2.56
CA ALA A 228 -12.11 -8.04 3.45
C ALA A 228 -13.41 -7.44 4.02
N ASP A 229 -14.57 -7.75 3.44
CA ASP A 229 -15.89 -7.36 3.93
C ASP A 229 -16.51 -8.40 4.89
N ASP A 230 -15.87 -9.56 5.09
CA ASP A 230 -16.30 -10.58 6.06
C ASP A 230 -15.69 -10.33 7.45
N LEU A 231 -16.10 -9.24 8.10
CA LEU A 231 -15.69 -8.94 9.47
C LEU A 231 -16.08 -10.05 10.46
N GLY A 232 -17.26 -10.64 10.29
CA GLY A 232 -17.73 -11.74 11.16
C GLY A 232 -16.84 -12.98 11.07
N GLY A 233 -16.42 -13.33 9.87
CA GLY A 233 -15.47 -14.41 9.64
C GLY A 233 -14.10 -14.14 10.26
N HIS A 234 -13.58 -12.92 10.11
CA HIS A 234 -12.31 -12.53 10.73
C HIS A 234 -12.37 -12.57 12.28
N ILE A 235 -13.49 -12.19 12.90
CA ILE A 235 -13.69 -12.33 14.35
C ILE A 235 -13.59 -13.80 14.76
N ARG A 236 -14.29 -14.70 14.06
CA ARG A 236 -14.24 -16.14 14.33
C ARG A 236 -12.81 -16.69 14.16
N LEU A 237 -12.13 -16.33 13.11
CA LEU A 237 -10.77 -16.79 12.85
C LEU A 237 -9.80 -16.29 13.94
N ALA A 238 -9.82 -14.99 14.26
CA ALA A 238 -8.96 -14.41 15.28
C ALA A 238 -9.14 -15.05 16.67
N GLN A 239 -10.35 -15.54 16.97
CA GLN A 239 -10.64 -16.29 18.21
C GLN A 239 -10.21 -17.76 18.14
N SER A 240 -9.92 -18.30 16.96
CA SER A 240 -9.66 -19.72 16.71
C SER A 240 -8.19 -20.06 16.49
N THR A 241 -7.31 -19.08 16.35
CA THR A 241 -5.88 -19.29 16.08
C THR A 241 -5.00 -18.43 16.97
N ALA A 242 -3.79 -18.93 17.27
CA ALA A 242 -2.73 -18.13 17.90
C ALA A 242 -1.92 -17.30 16.88
N ILE A 243 -2.01 -17.63 15.59
CA ILE A 243 -1.31 -16.87 14.54
C ILE A 243 -1.96 -15.49 14.42
N PRO A 244 -1.19 -14.40 14.52
CA PRO A 244 -1.73 -13.05 14.35
C PRO A 244 -2.40 -12.87 12.98
N VAL A 245 -3.62 -12.35 12.93
CA VAL A 245 -4.33 -12.03 11.69
C VAL A 245 -3.96 -10.62 11.26
N ALA A 246 -3.49 -10.45 10.03
CA ALA A 246 -3.17 -9.17 9.43
C ALA A 246 -4.17 -8.80 8.32
N VAL A 247 -4.67 -7.57 8.36
CA VAL A 247 -5.61 -7.05 7.35
C VAL A 247 -5.38 -5.56 7.10
N GLY A 248 -5.77 -5.08 5.95
CA GLY A 248 -5.77 -3.64 5.73
C GLY A 248 -5.65 -3.21 4.29
N GLU A 249 -4.96 -3.95 3.42
CA GLU A 249 -4.77 -3.54 2.03
C GLU A 249 -6.10 -3.39 1.26
N SER A 250 -7.11 -4.15 1.62
CA SER A 250 -8.44 -4.11 1.00
C SER A 250 -9.50 -3.39 1.84
N LEU A 251 -9.08 -2.55 2.80
CA LEU A 251 -9.95 -1.69 3.59
C LEU A 251 -9.83 -0.23 3.12
N TYR A 252 -10.92 0.32 2.62
CA TYR A 252 -10.93 1.62 1.93
C TYR A 252 -11.42 2.78 2.79
N SER A 253 -11.81 2.56 4.04
CA SER A 253 -12.30 3.63 4.93
C SER A 253 -11.78 3.52 6.35
N ILE A 254 -11.62 4.68 7.01
CA ILE A 254 -11.31 4.76 8.44
C ILE A 254 -12.35 4.00 9.28
N GLY A 255 -13.61 4.01 8.83
CA GLY A 255 -14.71 3.29 9.50
C GLY A 255 -14.50 1.78 9.53
N HIS A 256 -14.03 1.18 8.42
CA HIS A 256 -13.71 -0.24 8.37
C HIS A 256 -12.60 -0.60 9.36
N PHE A 257 -11.50 0.16 9.38
CA PHE A 257 -10.42 -0.07 10.35
C PHE A 257 -10.91 0.05 11.79
N ARG A 258 -11.74 1.06 12.10
CA ARG A 258 -12.35 1.18 13.43
C ARG A 258 -13.11 -0.08 13.83
N GLU A 259 -13.92 -0.65 12.94
CA GLU A 259 -14.72 -1.85 13.22
C GLU A 259 -13.82 -3.07 13.46
N TYR A 260 -12.79 -3.28 12.62
CA TYR A 260 -11.83 -4.35 12.81
C TYR A 260 -11.09 -4.25 14.16
N LEU A 261 -10.65 -3.06 14.52
CA LEU A 261 -9.96 -2.79 15.78
C LEU A 261 -10.89 -2.99 16.99
N GLN A 262 -12.10 -2.42 16.98
CA GLN A 262 -13.07 -2.53 18.05
C GLN A 262 -13.48 -3.99 18.32
N GLN A 263 -13.62 -4.78 17.28
CA GLN A 263 -14.02 -6.19 17.37
C GLN A 263 -12.83 -7.14 17.58
N ARG A 264 -11.59 -6.61 17.63
CA ARG A 264 -10.36 -7.42 17.74
C ARG A 264 -10.27 -8.48 16.64
N ALA A 265 -10.68 -8.11 15.42
CA ALA A 265 -10.69 -8.99 14.27
C ALA A 265 -9.33 -9.09 13.56
N CYS A 266 -8.37 -8.28 13.97
CA CYS A 266 -6.97 -8.32 13.51
C CYS A 266 -6.01 -8.01 14.65
N ALA A 267 -4.78 -8.48 14.51
CA ALA A 267 -3.65 -8.21 15.40
C ALA A 267 -2.63 -7.27 14.75
N ILE A 268 -2.66 -7.13 13.43
CA ILE A 268 -1.77 -6.26 12.66
C ILE A 268 -2.60 -5.52 11.62
N VAL A 269 -2.36 -4.20 11.54
CA VAL A 269 -3.00 -3.31 10.55
C VAL A 269 -2.05 -3.09 9.38
N GLN A 270 -2.49 -3.46 8.16
CA GLN A 270 -1.73 -3.30 6.93
C GLN A 270 -2.35 -2.22 6.03
N VAL A 271 -2.54 -1.04 6.60
CA VAL A 271 -3.13 0.09 5.85
C VAL A 271 -2.27 0.49 4.66
N ASP A 272 -2.89 0.52 3.47
CA ASP A 272 -2.29 0.99 2.22
C ASP A 272 -2.62 2.47 2.02
N CYS A 273 -1.60 3.30 1.80
CA CYS A 273 -1.76 4.74 1.68
C CYS A 273 -2.62 5.15 0.48
N ALA A 274 -2.48 4.46 -0.66
CA ALA A 274 -3.29 4.75 -1.82
C ALA A 274 -4.74 4.27 -1.64
N ARG A 275 -4.92 3.05 -1.11
CA ARG A 275 -6.26 2.44 -0.97
C ARG A 275 -7.11 3.09 0.12
N ILE A 276 -6.51 3.65 1.17
CA ILE A 276 -7.25 4.38 2.22
C ILE A 276 -7.62 5.82 1.80
N GLY A 277 -7.02 6.34 0.73
CA GLY A 277 -7.32 7.68 0.24
C GLY A 277 -6.29 8.75 0.59
N GLY A 278 -5.03 8.36 0.85
CA GLY A 278 -3.90 9.26 1.05
C GLY A 278 -3.26 9.21 2.43
N ILE A 279 -2.29 10.08 2.64
CA ILE A 279 -1.51 10.21 3.88
C ILE A 279 -2.39 10.67 5.04
N THR A 280 -3.30 11.62 4.79
CA THR A 280 -4.22 12.15 5.81
C THR A 280 -5.05 11.04 6.49
N PRO A 281 -5.80 10.20 5.77
CA PRO A 281 -6.53 9.10 6.41
C PRO A 281 -5.60 7.98 6.91
N TRP A 282 -4.44 7.76 6.27
CA TRP A 282 -3.45 6.80 6.74
C TRP A 282 -2.96 7.12 8.16
N LEU A 283 -2.60 8.37 8.42
CA LEU A 283 -2.18 8.83 9.74
C LEU A 283 -3.29 8.64 10.80
N LYS A 284 -4.56 8.87 10.42
CA LYS A 284 -5.69 8.62 11.33
C LYS A 284 -5.83 7.15 11.71
N VAL A 285 -5.62 6.25 10.73
CA VAL A 285 -5.64 4.80 10.98
C VAL A 285 -4.46 4.39 11.85
N ALA A 286 -3.26 4.90 11.58
CA ALA A 286 -2.06 4.60 12.37
C ALA A 286 -2.21 5.04 13.83
N HIS A 287 -2.69 6.27 14.10
CA HIS A 287 -2.96 6.75 15.46
C HIS A 287 -4.09 5.97 16.14
N MET A 288 -5.09 5.52 15.37
CA MET A 288 -6.15 4.66 15.92
C MET A 288 -5.58 3.29 16.32
N ALA A 289 -4.76 2.65 15.49
CA ALA A 289 -4.11 1.39 15.81
C ALA A 289 -3.22 1.52 17.07
N GLU A 290 -2.45 2.61 17.18
CA GLU A 290 -1.68 2.93 18.38
C GLU A 290 -2.55 3.01 19.63
N ALA A 291 -3.71 3.67 19.56
CA ALA A 291 -4.65 3.76 20.68
C ALA A 291 -5.23 2.41 21.12
N PHE A 292 -5.30 1.44 20.20
CA PHE A 292 -5.69 0.05 20.49
C PHE A 292 -4.50 -0.85 20.84
N ASN A 293 -3.27 -0.33 20.87
CA ASN A 293 -2.03 -1.08 21.05
C ASN A 293 -1.87 -2.21 20.02
N ILE A 294 -2.12 -1.88 18.75
CA ILE A 294 -2.01 -2.79 17.62
C ILE A 294 -0.95 -2.24 16.65
N ASP A 295 -0.05 -3.12 16.19
CA ASP A 295 1.03 -2.77 15.30
C ASP A 295 0.54 -2.44 13.88
N VAL A 296 1.27 -1.52 13.22
CA VAL A 296 1.03 -1.17 11.83
C VAL A 296 2.21 -1.64 10.99
N ALA A 297 1.93 -2.53 10.04
CA ALA A 297 2.86 -3.00 9.01
C ALA A 297 2.31 -2.57 7.63
N PRO A 298 2.65 -1.38 7.11
CA PRO A 298 2.01 -0.82 5.93
C PRO A 298 2.12 -1.73 4.72
N HIS A 299 1.02 -1.84 3.95
CA HIS A 299 1.03 -2.52 2.67
C HIS A 299 1.67 -1.63 1.60
N PHE A 300 2.44 -2.20 0.68
CA PHE A 300 2.81 -1.76 -0.65
C PHE A 300 3.77 -0.57 -0.83
N LEU A 301 4.08 0.25 0.17
CA LEU A 301 4.97 1.42 -0.02
C LEU A 301 6.36 1.05 -0.54
N MET A 302 6.91 -0.09 -0.13
CA MET A 302 8.23 -0.58 -0.56
C MET A 302 8.19 -1.23 -1.94
N GLU A 303 7.19 -2.06 -2.20
CA GLU A 303 6.97 -2.71 -3.50
C GLU A 303 6.64 -1.70 -4.59
N LEU A 304 5.90 -0.65 -4.23
CA LEU A 304 5.60 0.45 -5.14
C LEU A 304 6.89 1.14 -5.61
N HIS A 305 7.84 1.34 -4.72
CA HIS A 305 9.11 1.97 -5.06
C HIS A 305 9.92 1.11 -6.04
N VAL A 306 9.96 -0.20 -5.86
CA VAL A 306 10.57 -1.13 -6.82
C VAL A 306 9.86 -1.07 -8.18
N SER A 307 8.52 -0.99 -8.18
CA SER A 307 7.73 -0.87 -9.41
C SER A 307 7.87 0.50 -10.10
N LEU A 308 8.21 1.55 -9.34
CA LEU A 308 8.44 2.89 -9.88
C LEU A 308 9.83 3.09 -10.52
N ASP A 309 10.72 2.10 -10.46
CA ASP A 309 12.10 2.20 -10.98
C ASP A 309 12.20 2.68 -12.44
N ASP A 310 11.19 2.41 -13.26
CA ASP A 310 11.17 2.80 -14.67
C ASP A 310 10.78 4.28 -14.89
N ILE A 311 10.29 4.95 -13.84
CA ILE A 311 9.81 6.33 -13.86
C ILE A 311 10.36 7.21 -12.74
N THR A 312 11.35 6.71 -11.98
CA THR A 312 12.06 7.45 -10.94
C THR A 312 13.57 7.27 -11.07
N THR A 313 14.32 8.26 -10.60
CA THR A 313 15.79 8.20 -10.53
C THR A 313 16.30 8.03 -9.10
N SER A 314 15.48 8.32 -8.09
CA SER A 314 15.76 8.00 -6.68
C SER A 314 15.50 6.52 -6.38
N ARG A 315 16.16 6.02 -5.34
CA ARG A 315 15.97 4.66 -4.85
C ARG A 315 15.77 4.68 -3.34
N LEU A 316 14.90 3.81 -2.86
CA LEU A 316 14.79 3.59 -1.43
C LEU A 316 16.06 2.94 -0.90
N THR A 317 16.65 3.53 0.12
CA THR A 317 17.83 2.97 0.77
C THR A 317 17.41 1.89 1.74
N ILE A 318 17.82 0.64 1.46
CA ILE A 318 17.69 -0.48 2.40
C ILE A 318 19.10 -0.79 2.92
N LYS A 319 19.26 -0.76 4.23
CA LYS A 319 20.52 -1.04 4.89
C LYS A 319 20.29 -1.82 6.18
N ASP A 320 21.05 -2.90 6.33
CA ASP A 320 20.97 -3.76 7.52
C ASP A 320 19.52 -4.20 7.87
N GLY A 321 18.70 -4.48 6.85
CA GLY A 321 17.31 -4.88 7.00
C GLY A 321 16.33 -3.74 7.34
N TYR A 322 16.77 -2.49 7.22
CA TYR A 322 15.93 -1.31 7.45
C TYR A 322 15.80 -0.46 6.19
N ALA A 323 14.61 0.01 5.92
CA ALA A 323 14.38 1.09 4.98
C ALA A 323 14.60 2.43 5.70
N GLU A 324 15.46 3.27 5.13
CA GLU A 324 15.73 4.61 5.64
C GLU A 324 14.70 5.61 5.06
N ALA A 325 14.16 6.46 5.92
CA ALA A 325 13.27 7.54 5.49
C ALA A 325 14.05 8.53 4.61
N PRO A 326 13.52 8.91 3.42
CA PRO A 326 14.15 9.92 2.56
C PRO A 326 14.40 11.22 3.33
N GLN A 327 15.56 11.85 3.07
CA GLN A 327 15.95 13.10 3.72
C GLN A 327 15.73 14.33 2.83
N SER A 328 15.41 14.15 1.55
CA SER A 328 15.04 15.22 0.65
C SER A 328 13.68 15.80 1.00
N PRO A 329 13.43 17.10 0.75
CA PRO A 329 12.12 17.72 0.93
C PRO A 329 11.03 16.98 0.11
N GLY A 330 9.80 17.00 0.61
CA GLY A 330 8.69 16.28 -0.03
C GLY A 330 8.69 14.79 0.31
N LEU A 331 8.18 14.01 -0.63
CA LEU A 331 8.18 12.53 -0.58
C LEU A 331 9.60 11.96 -0.70
N GLY A 332 10.56 12.74 -1.19
CA GLY A 332 11.92 12.29 -1.47
C GLY A 332 12.01 11.37 -2.70
N ILE A 333 11.08 11.52 -3.62
CA ILE A 333 11.05 10.79 -4.90
C ILE A 333 11.47 11.75 -6.02
N ASP A 334 12.52 11.37 -6.76
CA ASP A 334 12.97 12.09 -7.95
C ASP A 334 12.32 11.46 -9.19
N TRP A 335 11.33 12.13 -9.74
CA TRP A 335 10.56 11.65 -10.88
C TRP A 335 11.28 11.85 -12.21
N ASP A 336 11.37 10.82 -13.04
CA ASP A 336 11.81 10.92 -14.43
C ASP A 336 10.63 11.35 -15.33
N TRP A 337 10.43 12.66 -15.43
CA TRP A 337 9.33 13.24 -16.24
C TRP A 337 9.43 12.91 -17.72
N GLN A 338 10.63 12.62 -18.25
CA GLN A 338 10.79 12.21 -19.65
C GLN A 338 10.29 10.78 -19.83
N ALA A 339 10.64 9.88 -18.91
CA ALA A 339 10.14 8.51 -18.91
C ALA A 339 8.62 8.49 -18.70
N ILE A 340 8.09 9.26 -17.75
CA ILE A 340 6.66 9.38 -17.48
C ILE A 340 5.91 9.81 -18.74
N ALA A 341 6.35 10.90 -19.39
CA ALA A 341 5.70 11.39 -20.60
C ALA A 341 5.75 10.37 -21.76
N ARG A 342 6.87 9.65 -21.91
CA ARG A 342 7.04 8.64 -22.94
C ARG A 342 6.17 7.40 -22.74
N LEU A 343 6.01 6.95 -21.48
CA LEU A 343 5.32 5.71 -21.13
C LEU A 343 3.81 5.90 -20.87
N SER A 344 3.35 7.13 -20.70
CA SER A 344 1.96 7.42 -20.37
C SER A 344 0.98 6.99 -21.46
N LEU A 345 -0.02 6.21 -21.08
CA LEU A 345 -1.19 5.89 -21.93
C LEU A 345 -2.22 7.04 -21.93
N ILE A 346 -2.30 7.78 -20.84
CA ILE A 346 -3.19 8.94 -20.68
C ILE A 346 -2.36 10.09 -20.12
N THR A 347 -2.48 11.25 -20.76
CA THR A 347 -1.96 12.52 -20.24
C THR A 347 -3.06 13.56 -20.30
N GLN A 348 -3.35 14.20 -19.19
CA GLN A 348 -4.39 15.22 -19.05
C GLN A 348 -3.84 16.45 -18.32
N SER A 349 -4.44 17.60 -18.58
CA SER A 349 -4.10 18.86 -17.92
C SER A 349 -5.38 19.61 -17.58
N VAL A 350 -5.53 19.99 -16.32
CA VAL A 350 -6.70 20.72 -15.83
C VAL A 350 -6.22 22.06 -15.26
N ARG A 351 -6.82 23.15 -15.71
CA ARG A 351 -6.54 24.52 -15.25
C ARG A 351 -7.77 25.13 -14.63
N LYS A 352 -7.57 26.02 -13.68
CA LYS A 352 -8.65 26.84 -13.16
C LYS A 352 -9.26 27.63 -14.32
N ALA A 353 -10.61 27.60 -14.41
CA ALA A 353 -11.32 28.49 -15.32
C ALA A 353 -11.04 29.96 -14.92
N ALA A 354 -10.85 30.81 -15.94
CA ALA A 354 -10.58 32.24 -15.76
C ALA A 354 -11.71 32.98 -15.06
#